data_767f1fcc07b6b6d6b2e3e0230964f724
#
_entry.id   767f1fcc07b6b6d6b2e3e0230964f724
#
_cell.length_a   1.000
_cell.length_b   1.000
_cell.length_c   1.000
_cell.angle_alpha   90.00
_cell.angle_beta   90.00
_cell.angle_gamma   90.00
#
_symmetry.space_group_name_H-M   'P 1'
#
loop_
_entity.id
_entity.type
_entity.pdbx_description
1 polymer ?
#
loop_
_entity_poly.entity_id
_entity_poly.type
_entity_poly.pdbx_seq_one_letter_code
_entity_poly.pdbx_strand_id
1 'polypeptide(L)'
;AAMPALERLYTIAPSFRAEKSRTRRHLTEFWHAEMEIAWASNNEVMKHGESLVRHIAGTLLDERSDELSSLGRDLELISHYADNPYPIMRYDEAIETLQKKGVDVEWGQDLDYSKEKILTADFSVPHFLTHYPRIAKPFYHRPDPEDPKYVLCHDLLAPEGYGEIIGGGERTWSEAEILERIDEEGTPREPYEFYIDTRRYGGVPHGGFGLGVDRVCTWLSGAEHIREVIPFPRDSRRVTP
;
A
#
# COMPACT_ATOMS: atom_id res chain seq x y z
N ALA A 1 -0.33 15.43 -10.09
CA ALA A 1 -0.44 16.69 -10.82
C ALA A 1 -1.53 16.64 -11.91
N ALA A 2 -1.64 15.56 -12.70
CA ALA A 2 -2.61 15.46 -13.79
C ALA A 2 -4.06 15.16 -13.34
N MET A 3 -4.25 14.67 -12.12
CA MET A 3 -5.55 14.23 -11.61
C MET A 3 -6.64 15.32 -11.68
N PRO A 4 -6.41 16.61 -11.33
CA PRO A 4 -7.47 17.62 -11.41
C PRO A 4 -8.02 17.83 -12.82
N ALA A 5 -7.23 17.53 -13.86
CA ALA A 5 -7.65 17.68 -15.26
C ALA A 5 -8.27 16.40 -15.84
N LEU A 6 -7.86 15.23 -15.39
CA LEU A 6 -8.27 13.95 -15.94
C LEU A 6 -9.30 13.22 -15.06
N GLU A 7 -9.51 13.66 -13.82
CA GLU A 7 -10.42 13.13 -12.80
C GLU A 7 -10.12 11.69 -12.37
N ARG A 8 -9.79 10.82 -13.30
CA ARG A 8 -9.42 9.42 -13.05
C ARG A 8 -8.21 9.08 -13.89
N LEU A 9 -7.18 8.63 -13.24
CA LEU A 9 -5.95 8.23 -13.94
C LEU A 9 -5.29 7.04 -13.25
N TYR A 10 -4.54 6.29 -14.03
CA TYR A 10 -3.64 5.26 -13.53
C TYR A 10 -2.33 5.29 -14.30
N THR A 11 -1.30 4.75 -13.67
CA THR A 11 0.00 4.49 -14.31
C THR A 11 0.49 3.11 -13.92
N ILE A 12 1.23 2.47 -14.82
CA ILE A 12 2.02 1.28 -14.51
C ILE A 12 3.44 1.60 -14.96
N ALA A 13 4.33 1.83 -14.01
CA ALA A 13 5.66 2.34 -14.28
C ALA A 13 6.70 1.84 -13.27
N PRO A 14 8.00 1.81 -13.63
CA PRO A 14 9.04 1.54 -12.66
C PRO A 14 9.17 2.71 -11.68
N SER A 15 9.35 2.36 -10.40
CA SER A 15 9.61 3.28 -9.31
C SER A 15 10.96 2.97 -8.68
N PHE A 16 11.60 4.00 -8.10
CA PHE A 16 12.95 3.91 -7.56
C PHE A 16 12.98 4.41 -6.13
N ARG A 17 13.58 3.63 -5.22
CA ARG A 17 13.85 4.04 -3.85
C ARG A 17 15.28 3.70 -3.47
N ALA A 18 16.01 4.66 -2.89
CA ALA A 18 17.33 4.44 -2.29
C ALA A 18 17.17 3.71 -0.93
N GLU A 19 16.54 2.54 -0.96
CA GLU A 19 16.16 1.76 0.21
C GLU A 19 17.39 1.09 0.82
N LYS A 20 17.67 1.35 2.10
CA LYS A 20 18.74 0.70 2.86
C LYS A 20 18.31 -0.64 3.47
N SER A 21 17.01 -0.91 3.49
CA SER A 21 16.40 -2.10 4.05
C SER A 21 16.80 -3.36 3.27
N ARG A 22 17.10 -4.43 3.99
CA ARG A 22 17.48 -5.75 3.44
C ARG A 22 16.40 -6.78 3.72
N THR A 23 15.16 -6.43 3.53
CA THR A 23 14.06 -7.35 3.73
C THR A 23 13.80 -8.16 2.47
N ARG A 24 13.00 -9.22 2.60
CA ARG A 24 12.60 -10.09 1.49
C ARG A 24 11.62 -9.42 0.51
N ARG A 25 11.10 -8.22 0.84
CA ARG A 25 10.07 -7.51 0.06
C ARG A 25 10.51 -6.16 -0.53
N HIS A 26 11.80 -5.80 -0.47
CA HIS A 26 12.29 -4.52 -0.96
C HIS A 26 13.32 -4.66 -2.08
N LEU A 27 13.10 -3.88 -3.13
CA LEU A 27 14.03 -3.65 -4.23
C LEU A 27 14.28 -2.14 -4.37
N THR A 28 15.39 -1.77 -4.98
CA THR A 28 15.70 -0.36 -5.32
C THR A 28 14.91 0.11 -6.54
N GLU A 29 14.67 -0.78 -7.50
CA GLU A 29 13.78 -0.59 -8.65
C GLU A 29 12.68 -1.63 -8.60
N PHE A 30 11.44 -1.21 -8.71
CA PHE A 30 10.25 -2.06 -8.64
C PHE A 30 9.11 -1.46 -9.47
N TRP A 31 8.12 -2.26 -9.83
CA TRP A 31 6.98 -1.82 -10.61
C TRP A 31 5.83 -1.40 -9.71
N HIS A 32 5.29 -0.20 -9.98
CA HIS A 32 4.06 0.29 -9.36
C HIS A 32 2.91 0.33 -10.37
N ALA A 33 1.73 -0.12 -9.92
CA ALA A 33 0.45 0.22 -10.54
C ALA A 33 -0.22 1.23 -9.60
N GLU A 34 -0.36 2.46 -10.05
CA GLU A 34 -0.87 3.58 -9.25
C GLU A 34 -2.17 4.11 -9.83
N MET A 35 -3.09 4.51 -8.96
CA MET A 35 -4.37 5.10 -9.33
C MET A 35 -4.66 6.32 -8.46
N GLU A 36 -5.17 7.40 -9.07
CA GLU A 36 -5.70 8.57 -8.38
C GLU A 36 -7.06 8.95 -8.96
N ILE A 37 -8.04 9.25 -8.08
CA ILE A 37 -9.41 9.58 -8.46
C ILE A 37 -9.85 10.85 -7.74
N ALA A 38 -10.34 11.83 -8.50
CA ALA A 38 -10.98 13.03 -7.97
C ALA A 38 -12.28 12.68 -7.27
N TRP A 39 -12.57 13.36 -6.15
CA TRP A 39 -13.78 13.24 -5.35
C TRP A 39 -13.97 11.88 -4.64
N ALA A 40 -12.99 10.99 -4.70
CA ALA A 40 -13.06 9.68 -4.06
C ALA A 40 -12.67 9.75 -2.58
N SER A 41 -13.50 9.17 -1.74
CA SER A 41 -13.21 8.90 -0.34
C SER A 41 -12.25 7.72 -0.18
N ASN A 42 -11.63 7.60 1.01
CA ASN A 42 -10.79 6.45 1.34
C ASN A 42 -11.51 5.11 1.14
N ASN A 43 -12.80 5.03 1.49
CA ASN A 43 -13.61 3.83 1.29
C ASN A 43 -13.81 3.47 -0.19
N GLU A 44 -13.96 4.45 -1.07
CA GLU A 44 -14.05 4.21 -2.50
C GLU A 44 -12.73 3.77 -3.08
N VAL A 45 -11.62 4.36 -2.63
CA VAL A 45 -10.27 3.94 -3.03
C VAL A 45 -9.98 2.49 -2.61
N MET A 46 -10.36 2.09 -1.38
CA MET A 46 -10.25 0.71 -0.92
C MET A 46 -11.05 -0.27 -1.78
N LYS A 47 -12.30 0.06 -2.15
CA LYS A 47 -13.11 -0.79 -3.04
C LYS A 47 -12.46 -1.00 -4.41
N HIS A 48 -11.82 0.02 -4.97
CA HIS A 48 -11.06 -0.14 -6.21
C HIS A 48 -9.84 -1.04 -6.03
N GLY A 49 -9.10 -0.89 -4.93
CA GLY A 49 -7.97 -1.76 -4.58
C GLY A 49 -8.38 -3.22 -4.42
N GLU A 50 -9.46 -3.47 -3.67
CA GLU A 50 -10.05 -4.82 -3.50
C GLU A 50 -10.45 -5.41 -4.85
N SER A 51 -11.21 -4.66 -5.64
CA SER A 51 -11.69 -5.11 -6.95
C SER A 51 -10.52 -5.46 -7.90
N LEU A 52 -9.47 -4.65 -7.90
CA LEU A 52 -8.27 -4.91 -8.71
C LEU A 52 -7.56 -6.20 -8.27
N VAL A 53 -7.32 -6.39 -6.98
CA VAL A 53 -6.59 -7.57 -6.48
C VAL A 53 -7.41 -8.85 -6.67
N ARG A 54 -8.72 -8.80 -6.44
CA ARG A 54 -9.62 -9.92 -6.71
C ARG A 54 -9.67 -10.27 -8.20
N HIS A 55 -9.70 -9.27 -9.07
CA HIS A 55 -9.65 -9.48 -10.53
C HIS A 55 -8.33 -10.13 -10.95
N ILE A 56 -7.19 -9.68 -10.42
CA ILE A 56 -5.88 -10.28 -10.69
C ILE A 56 -5.87 -11.76 -10.27
N ALA A 57 -6.33 -12.08 -9.06
CA ALA A 57 -6.38 -13.45 -8.56
C ALA A 57 -7.28 -14.35 -9.43
N GLY A 58 -8.49 -13.88 -9.79
CA GLY A 58 -9.41 -14.60 -10.67
C GLY A 58 -8.84 -14.81 -12.08
N THR A 59 -8.25 -13.78 -12.68
CA THR A 59 -7.63 -13.88 -14.01
C THR A 59 -6.47 -14.88 -14.02
N LEU A 60 -5.66 -14.91 -12.94
CA LEU A 60 -4.59 -15.90 -12.84
C LEU A 60 -5.12 -17.34 -12.74
N LEU A 61 -6.22 -17.56 -12.05
CA LEU A 61 -6.88 -18.87 -12.02
C LEU A 61 -7.39 -19.28 -13.40
N ASP A 62 -8.02 -18.36 -14.10
CA ASP A 62 -8.62 -18.65 -15.42
C ASP A 62 -7.57 -18.89 -16.51
N GLU A 63 -6.46 -18.14 -16.48
CA GLU A 63 -5.51 -18.10 -17.57
C GLU A 63 -4.14 -18.76 -17.25
N ARG A 64 -3.80 -18.99 -15.98
CA ARG A 64 -2.45 -19.42 -15.52
C ARG A 64 -2.51 -20.47 -14.41
N SER A 65 -3.58 -21.25 -14.33
CA SER A 65 -3.73 -22.30 -13.30
C SER A 65 -2.64 -23.37 -13.39
N ASP A 66 -2.18 -23.73 -14.59
CA ASP A 66 -1.11 -24.72 -14.79
C ASP A 66 0.22 -24.20 -14.28
N GLU A 67 0.54 -22.92 -14.55
CA GLU A 67 1.76 -22.28 -14.04
C GLU A 67 1.72 -22.14 -12.51
N LEU A 68 0.59 -21.72 -11.94
CA LEU A 68 0.42 -21.65 -10.47
C LEU A 68 0.62 -23.03 -9.83
N SER A 69 0.01 -24.07 -10.41
CA SER A 69 0.16 -25.45 -9.92
C SER A 69 1.63 -25.93 -10.03
N SER A 70 2.32 -25.59 -11.12
CA SER A 70 3.74 -25.89 -11.31
C SER A 70 4.65 -25.21 -10.29
N LEU A 71 4.25 -24.05 -9.79
CA LEU A 71 4.90 -23.33 -8.68
C LEU A 71 4.53 -23.88 -7.30
N GLY A 72 3.62 -24.88 -7.24
CA GLY A 72 3.16 -25.48 -6.00
C GLY A 72 2.11 -24.65 -5.26
N ARG A 73 1.44 -23.71 -5.94
CA ARG A 73 0.36 -22.92 -5.31
C ARG A 73 -0.91 -23.74 -5.19
N ASP A 74 -1.58 -23.56 -4.07
CA ASP A 74 -2.92 -24.07 -3.84
C ASP A 74 -3.95 -23.19 -4.58
N LEU A 75 -4.59 -23.74 -5.62
CA LEU A 75 -5.56 -23.02 -6.44
C LEU A 75 -6.85 -22.72 -5.67
N GLU A 76 -7.25 -23.56 -4.70
CA GLU A 76 -8.41 -23.29 -3.86
C GLU A 76 -8.17 -22.06 -2.97
N LEU A 77 -6.94 -21.89 -2.49
CA LEU A 77 -6.55 -20.72 -1.71
C LEU A 77 -6.58 -19.43 -2.56
N ILE A 78 -6.09 -19.49 -3.80
CA ILE A 78 -6.16 -18.34 -4.72
C ILE A 78 -7.62 -18.01 -5.08
N SER A 79 -8.47 -19.03 -5.31
CA SER A 79 -9.93 -18.85 -5.50
C SER A 79 -10.57 -18.18 -4.27
N HIS A 80 -10.17 -18.59 -3.08
CA HIS A 80 -10.65 -17.97 -1.84
C HIS A 80 -10.33 -16.47 -1.78
N TYR A 81 -9.15 -16.05 -2.23
CA TYR A 81 -8.78 -14.63 -2.34
C TYR A 81 -9.60 -13.87 -3.39
N ALA A 82 -9.92 -14.50 -4.52
CA ALA A 82 -10.72 -13.89 -5.58
C ALA A 82 -12.20 -13.73 -5.19
N ASP A 83 -12.75 -14.69 -4.45
CA ASP A 83 -14.21 -14.80 -4.22
C ASP A 83 -14.70 -14.08 -2.98
N ASN A 84 -13.83 -13.85 -1.98
CA ASN A 84 -14.26 -13.31 -0.70
C ASN A 84 -13.92 -11.82 -0.55
N PRO A 85 -14.77 -11.07 0.18
CA PRO A 85 -14.51 -9.67 0.50
C PRO A 85 -13.33 -9.52 1.48
N TYR A 86 -12.63 -8.40 1.40
CA TYR A 86 -11.48 -8.11 2.25
C TYR A 86 -11.92 -7.32 3.49
N PRO A 87 -11.75 -7.89 4.71
CA PRO A 87 -12.09 -7.22 5.95
C PRO A 87 -11.27 -5.95 6.18
N ILE A 88 -11.85 -5.05 6.97
CA ILE A 88 -11.20 -3.83 7.43
C ILE A 88 -10.84 -4.01 8.90
N MET A 89 -9.58 -3.78 9.25
CA MET A 89 -9.02 -3.72 10.60
C MET A 89 -8.56 -2.30 10.89
N ARG A 90 -8.82 -1.78 12.07
CA ARG A 90 -8.23 -0.51 12.49
C ARG A 90 -6.81 -0.71 13.02
N TYR A 91 -5.99 0.32 12.89
CA TYR A 91 -4.63 0.30 13.42
C TYR A 91 -4.58 -0.06 14.92
N ASP A 92 -5.50 0.49 15.73
CA ASP A 92 -5.56 0.18 17.15
C ASP A 92 -5.76 -1.32 17.42
N GLU A 93 -6.65 -1.97 16.65
CA GLU A 93 -6.90 -3.41 16.73
C GLU A 93 -5.66 -4.24 16.33
N ALA A 94 -4.92 -3.74 15.33
CA ALA A 94 -3.66 -4.38 14.91
C ALA A 94 -2.60 -4.30 16.01
N ILE A 95 -2.44 -3.14 16.66
CA ILE A 95 -1.52 -2.98 17.80
C ILE A 95 -1.90 -3.92 18.94
N GLU A 96 -3.17 -3.97 19.33
CA GLU A 96 -3.63 -4.89 20.37
C GLU A 96 -3.37 -6.35 20.01
N THR A 97 -3.59 -6.72 18.76
CA THR A 97 -3.36 -8.09 18.25
C THR A 97 -1.89 -8.46 18.33
N LEU A 98 -1.00 -7.57 17.92
CA LEU A 98 0.44 -7.77 18.02
C LEU A 98 0.91 -7.88 19.48
N GLN A 99 0.42 -7.02 20.37
CA GLN A 99 0.74 -7.07 21.81
C GLN A 99 0.26 -8.38 22.44
N LYS A 100 -0.94 -8.86 22.10
CA LYS A 100 -1.45 -10.19 22.56
C LYS A 100 -0.58 -11.35 22.06
N LYS A 101 0.08 -11.19 20.91
CA LYS A 101 1.07 -12.16 20.37
C LYS A 101 2.48 -11.98 20.99
N GLY A 102 2.65 -11.09 21.94
CA GLY A 102 3.93 -10.83 22.63
C GLY A 102 4.93 -9.97 21.83
N VAL A 103 4.46 -9.26 20.81
CA VAL A 103 5.29 -8.34 20.04
C VAL A 103 5.41 -7.02 20.80
N ASP A 104 6.65 -6.54 20.95
CA ASP A 104 6.93 -5.22 21.52
C ASP A 104 6.62 -4.14 20.47
N VAL A 105 5.47 -3.49 20.64
CA VAL A 105 4.98 -2.42 19.76
C VAL A 105 4.17 -1.42 20.56
N GLU A 106 4.44 -0.13 20.32
CA GLU A 106 3.71 0.97 20.94
C GLU A 106 2.79 1.64 19.92
N TRP A 107 1.70 2.22 20.42
CA TRP A 107 0.80 3.02 19.59
C TRP A 107 1.55 4.23 19.00
N GLY A 108 1.31 4.50 17.72
CA GLY A 108 1.97 5.59 17.00
C GLY A 108 3.21 5.17 16.21
N GLN A 109 3.67 3.93 16.34
CA GLN A 109 4.76 3.38 15.54
C GLN A 109 4.23 2.89 14.18
N ASP A 110 5.01 3.08 13.10
CA ASP A 110 4.71 2.42 11.84
C ASP A 110 4.96 0.90 11.97
N LEU A 111 4.18 0.11 11.24
CA LEU A 111 4.32 -1.34 11.24
C LEU A 111 5.40 -1.74 10.21
N ASP A 112 6.55 -2.15 10.72
CA ASP A 112 7.60 -2.72 9.88
C ASP A 112 7.23 -4.12 9.35
N TYR A 113 8.02 -4.61 8.38
CA TYR A 113 7.80 -5.93 7.77
C TYR A 113 7.68 -7.08 8.78
N SER A 114 8.42 -7.05 9.88
CA SER A 114 8.39 -8.14 10.87
C SER A 114 7.06 -8.18 11.62
N LYS A 115 6.52 -7.02 11.96
CA LYS A 115 5.22 -6.87 12.61
C LYS A 115 4.07 -7.23 11.67
N GLU A 116 4.11 -6.74 10.42
CA GLU A 116 3.12 -7.13 9.40
C GLU A 116 3.12 -8.64 9.15
N LYS A 117 4.28 -9.27 9.04
CA LYS A 117 4.39 -10.72 8.86
C LYS A 117 3.70 -11.49 9.98
N ILE A 118 3.88 -11.07 11.24
CA ILE A 118 3.22 -11.70 12.39
C ILE A 118 1.71 -11.43 12.38
N LEU A 119 1.30 -10.21 12.01
CA LEU A 119 -0.11 -9.83 11.94
C LEU A 119 -0.86 -10.65 10.87
N THR A 120 -0.28 -10.78 9.69
CA THR A 120 -0.92 -11.38 8.51
C THR A 120 -0.80 -12.90 8.44
N ALA A 121 -0.03 -13.53 9.33
CA ALA A 121 0.17 -14.99 9.34
C ALA A 121 -1.14 -15.78 9.48
N ASP A 122 -2.11 -15.23 10.21
CA ASP A 122 -3.39 -15.88 10.50
C ASP A 122 -4.54 -15.35 9.62
N PHE A 123 -4.25 -14.45 8.66
CA PHE A 123 -5.27 -13.95 7.76
C PHE A 123 -5.66 -15.00 6.72
N SER A 124 -6.97 -15.19 6.55
CA SER A 124 -7.52 -16.11 5.54
C SER A 124 -7.66 -15.44 4.16
N VAL A 125 -7.78 -14.12 4.12
CA VAL A 125 -7.87 -13.26 2.92
C VAL A 125 -7.08 -11.98 3.19
N PRO A 126 -6.77 -11.16 2.16
CA PRO A 126 -6.19 -9.84 2.40
C PRO A 126 -7.06 -8.97 3.31
N HIS A 127 -6.43 -8.13 4.13
CA HIS A 127 -7.12 -7.21 5.05
C HIS A 127 -6.67 -5.78 4.81
N PHE A 128 -7.62 -4.87 4.79
CA PHE A 128 -7.30 -3.44 4.87
C PHE A 128 -6.97 -3.06 6.31
N LEU A 129 -5.84 -2.39 6.49
CA LEU A 129 -5.47 -1.73 7.75
C LEU A 129 -5.67 -0.23 7.60
N THR A 130 -6.48 0.37 8.46
CA THR A 130 -6.93 1.77 8.33
C THR A 130 -6.72 2.58 9.60
N HIS A 131 -6.97 3.88 9.54
CA HIS A 131 -6.90 4.79 10.69
C HIS A 131 -5.54 4.75 11.38
N TYR A 132 -4.48 4.87 10.58
CA TYR A 132 -3.15 5.04 11.14
C TYR A 132 -3.02 6.36 11.89
N PRO A 133 -2.22 6.40 12.96
CA PRO A 133 -1.90 7.64 13.63
C PRO A 133 -1.30 8.67 12.67
N ARG A 134 -1.73 9.93 12.80
CA ARG A 134 -1.22 11.06 12.00
C ARG A 134 0.31 11.15 12.04
N ILE A 135 0.92 10.83 13.18
CA ILE A 135 2.37 10.87 13.37
C ILE A 135 3.13 9.75 12.67
N ALA A 136 2.45 8.66 12.29
CA ALA A 136 3.05 7.50 11.63
C ALA A 136 2.96 7.56 10.09
N LYS A 137 2.24 8.51 9.52
CA LYS A 137 2.02 8.61 8.08
C LYS A 137 2.40 9.99 7.54
N PRO A 138 2.92 10.06 6.29
CA PRO A 138 3.43 11.31 5.71
C PRO A 138 2.37 12.41 5.55
N PHE A 139 2.84 13.64 5.44
CA PHE A 139 2.07 14.89 5.38
C PHE A 139 0.97 14.92 4.31
N TYR A 140 1.08 14.14 3.25
CA TYR A 140 0.11 14.14 2.15
C TYR A 140 -1.17 13.35 2.43
N HIS A 141 -1.24 12.57 3.51
CA HIS A 141 -2.47 11.91 3.93
C HIS A 141 -3.38 12.88 4.70
N ARG A 142 -4.65 12.91 4.31
CA ARG A 142 -5.64 13.79 4.92
C ARG A 142 -5.93 13.36 6.36
N PRO A 143 -5.87 14.29 7.33
CA PRO A 143 -6.35 14.03 8.69
C PRO A 143 -7.83 13.66 8.68
N ASP A 144 -8.24 12.75 9.56
CA ASP A 144 -9.63 12.42 9.74
C ASP A 144 -10.36 13.62 10.39
N PRO A 145 -11.41 14.20 9.74
CA PRO A 145 -12.12 15.34 10.31
C PRO A 145 -12.90 15.00 11.60
N GLU A 146 -13.21 13.72 11.85
CA GLU A 146 -13.89 13.29 13.08
C GLU A 146 -12.91 13.05 14.25
N ASP A 147 -11.71 12.58 13.96
CA ASP A 147 -10.63 12.40 14.94
C ASP A 147 -9.26 12.69 14.32
N PRO A 148 -8.78 13.96 14.37
CA PRO A 148 -7.56 14.38 13.69
C PRO A 148 -6.26 13.74 14.17
N LYS A 149 -6.30 12.88 15.20
CA LYS A 149 -5.13 12.06 15.58
C LYS A 149 -4.84 10.93 14.58
N TYR A 150 -5.82 10.59 13.73
CA TYR A 150 -5.71 9.64 12.64
C TYR A 150 -5.66 10.32 11.27
N VAL A 151 -5.29 9.54 10.26
CA VAL A 151 -5.37 9.94 8.85
C VAL A 151 -6.25 8.97 8.06
N LEU A 152 -6.92 9.49 7.02
CA LEU A 152 -7.77 8.72 6.11
C LEU A 152 -6.90 7.97 5.09
N CYS A 153 -6.17 6.98 5.55
CA CYS A 153 -5.33 6.12 4.72
C CYS A 153 -5.59 4.64 4.99
N HIS A 154 -5.05 3.82 4.12
CA HIS A 154 -5.10 2.38 4.26
C HIS A 154 -3.86 1.72 3.68
N ASP A 155 -3.50 0.57 4.23
CA ASP A 155 -2.64 -0.40 3.59
C ASP A 155 -3.47 -1.68 3.37
N LEU A 156 -3.31 -2.36 2.23
CA LEU A 156 -3.85 -3.70 2.00
C LEU A 156 -2.76 -4.71 2.27
N LEU A 157 -2.99 -5.54 3.26
CA LEU A 157 -2.04 -6.55 3.72
C LEU A 157 -2.43 -7.93 3.18
N ALA A 158 -1.54 -8.55 2.41
CA ALA A 158 -1.70 -9.91 1.92
C ALA A 158 -1.47 -10.92 3.05
N PRO A 159 -2.23 -12.03 3.07
CA PRO A 159 -2.10 -13.10 4.05
C PRO A 159 -0.78 -13.87 3.92
N GLU A 160 -0.66 -15.00 4.62
CA GLU A 160 0.50 -15.90 4.60
C GLU A 160 1.83 -15.23 5.03
N GLY A 161 1.77 -14.06 5.70
CA GLY A 161 2.96 -13.33 6.13
C GLY A 161 3.62 -12.46 5.06
N TYR A 162 2.96 -12.21 3.92
CA TYR A 162 3.50 -11.35 2.86
C TYR A 162 3.42 -9.86 3.19
N GLY A 163 2.38 -9.42 3.95
CA GLY A 163 2.24 -8.04 4.39
C GLY A 163 1.76 -7.10 3.29
N GLU A 164 2.15 -5.82 3.36
CA GLU A 164 1.62 -4.76 2.51
C GLU A 164 1.88 -4.98 1.01
N ILE A 165 0.79 -4.96 0.22
CA ILE A 165 0.79 -4.99 -1.25
C ILE A 165 0.23 -3.71 -1.88
N ILE A 166 -0.63 -2.98 -1.16
CA ILE A 166 -1.15 -1.66 -1.54
C ILE A 166 -0.98 -0.70 -0.37
N GLY A 167 -0.56 0.53 -0.65
CA GLY A 167 -0.67 1.66 0.25
C GLY A 167 -1.45 2.79 -0.41
N GLY A 168 -2.42 3.39 0.30
CA GLY A 168 -3.30 4.40 -0.27
C GLY A 168 -4.01 5.27 0.74
N GLY A 169 -4.90 6.15 0.25
CA GLY A 169 -5.72 7.00 1.11
C GLY A 169 -6.24 8.25 0.42
N GLU A 170 -6.98 9.03 1.18
CA GLU A 170 -7.33 10.41 0.80
C GLU A 170 -6.10 11.31 0.92
N ARG A 171 -5.99 12.23 -0.03
CA ARG A 171 -4.91 13.20 -0.06
C ARG A 171 -5.35 14.51 0.57
N THR A 172 -4.45 15.15 1.30
CA THR A 172 -4.63 16.53 1.72
C THR A 172 -4.68 17.40 0.46
N TRP A 173 -5.83 18.05 0.21
CA TRP A 173 -6.08 18.84 -0.99
C TRP A 173 -6.10 20.35 -0.72
N SER A 174 -6.10 20.77 0.53
CA SER A 174 -5.98 22.16 0.96
C SER A 174 -4.51 22.57 1.04
N GLU A 175 -4.15 23.71 0.43
CA GLU A 175 -2.80 24.27 0.54
C GLU A 175 -2.44 24.56 2.01
N ALA A 176 -3.37 25.13 2.78
CA ALA A 176 -3.14 25.47 4.18
C ALA A 176 -2.84 24.22 5.03
N GLU A 177 -3.63 23.16 4.86
CA GLU A 177 -3.42 21.90 5.59
C GLU A 177 -2.11 21.22 5.23
N ILE A 178 -1.69 21.25 3.96
CA ILE A 178 -0.39 20.69 3.53
C ILE A 178 0.76 21.46 4.16
N LEU A 179 0.71 22.78 4.15
CA LEU A 179 1.75 23.61 4.76
C LEU A 179 1.87 23.38 6.26
N GLU A 180 0.73 23.26 6.96
CA GLU A 180 0.69 22.90 8.38
C GLU A 180 1.36 21.55 8.63
N ARG A 181 1.01 20.53 7.84
CA ARG A 181 1.56 19.18 7.96
C ARG A 181 3.05 19.10 7.70
N ILE A 182 3.53 19.81 6.67
CA ILE A 182 4.97 19.90 6.35
C ILE A 182 5.74 20.55 7.50
N ASP A 183 5.18 21.62 8.09
CA ASP A 183 5.80 22.31 9.22
C ASP A 183 5.83 21.44 10.49
N GLU A 184 4.75 20.70 10.78
CA GLU A 184 4.69 19.74 11.89
C GLU A 184 5.77 18.64 11.79
N GLU A 185 6.01 18.14 10.59
CA GLU A 185 7.02 17.12 10.32
C GLU A 185 8.46 17.70 10.31
N GLY A 186 8.61 19.03 10.36
CA GLY A 186 9.90 19.70 10.23
C GLY A 186 10.55 19.49 8.86
N THR A 187 9.76 19.18 7.84
CA THR A 187 10.23 18.88 6.49
C THR A 187 10.48 20.18 5.72
N PRO A 188 11.63 20.34 5.01
CA PRO A 188 11.87 21.51 4.16
C PRO A 188 10.79 21.65 3.08
N ARG A 189 10.24 22.85 2.88
CA ARG A 189 9.19 23.10 1.86
C ARG A 189 9.71 23.07 0.42
N GLU A 190 10.94 23.54 0.20
CA GLU A 190 11.52 23.74 -1.14
C GLU A 190 11.39 22.50 -2.06
N PRO A 191 11.70 21.28 -1.65
CA PRO A 191 11.54 20.10 -2.51
C PRO A 191 10.09 19.79 -2.89
N TYR A 192 9.12 20.35 -2.16
CA TYR A 192 7.69 20.06 -2.32
C TYR A 192 6.90 21.23 -2.94
N GLU A 193 7.54 22.33 -3.35
CA GLU A 193 6.83 23.48 -3.94
C GLU A 193 5.96 23.06 -5.14
N PHE A 194 6.45 22.20 -6.03
CA PHE A 194 5.66 21.67 -7.14
C PHE A 194 4.40 20.93 -6.69
N TYR A 195 4.46 20.24 -5.55
CA TYR A 195 3.33 19.51 -4.97
C TYR A 195 2.34 20.45 -4.29
N ILE A 196 2.84 21.47 -3.59
CA ILE A 196 2.04 22.54 -2.97
C ILE A 196 1.30 23.33 -4.06
N ASP A 197 1.97 23.66 -5.17
CA ASP A 197 1.40 24.36 -6.31
C ASP A 197 0.19 23.63 -6.92
N THR A 198 0.17 22.28 -6.90
CA THR A 198 -1.01 21.52 -7.37
C THR A 198 -2.25 21.78 -6.52
N ARG A 199 -2.12 22.27 -5.29
CA ARG A 199 -3.22 22.67 -4.41
C ARG A 199 -3.54 24.16 -4.55
N ARG A 200 -2.51 25.00 -4.68
CA ARG A 200 -2.64 26.46 -4.89
C ARG A 200 -3.42 26.80 -6.16
N TYR A 201 -3.18 26.07 -7.23
CA TYR A 201 -3.77 26.34 -8.55
C TYR A 201 -5.00 25.51 -8.88
N GLY A 202 -5.60 24.81 -7.96
CA GLY A 202 -6.88 24.15 -8.17
C GLY A 202 -6.99 22.72 -7.62
N GLY A 203 -6.51 22.50 -6.40
CA GLY A 203 -6.69 21.23 -5.71
C GLY A 203 -8.17 20.89 -5.50
N VAL A 204 -8.50 19.61 -5.68
CA VAL A 204 -9.81 19.04 -5.37
C VAL A 204 -9.66 17.88 -4.40
N PRO A 205 -10.67 17.53 -3.60
CA PRO A 205 -10.67 16.30 -2.84
C PRO A 205 -10.35 15.11 -3.75
N HIS A 206 -9.43 14.24 -3.37
CA HIS A 206 -9.05 13.08 -4.14
C HIS A 206 -8.41 12.02 -3.27
N GLY A 207 -8.36 10.83 -3.78
CA GLY A 207 -7.69 9.71 -3.16
C GLY A 207 -7.12 8.74 -4.21
N GLY A 208 -6.20 7.93 -3.77
CA GLY A 208 -5.56 6.96 -4.64
C GLY A 208 -4.71 5.96 -3.87
N PHE A 209 -4.16 5.02 -4.60
CA PHE A 209 -3.25 4.02 -4.05
C PHE A 209 -2.12 3.68 -5.02
N GLY A 210 -1.05 3.11 -4.45
CA GLY A 210 -0.01 2.43 -5.19
C GLY A 210 0.00 0.94 -4.85
N LEU A 211 -0.08 0.08 -5.88
CA LEU A 211 0.07 -1.36 -5.76
C LEU A 211 1.48 -1.76 -6.20
N GLY A 212 2.19 -2.46 -5.33
CA GLY A 212 3.49 -3.04 -5.66
C GLY A 212 3.32 -4.30 -6.50
N VAL A 213 3.55 -4.21 -7.82
CA VAL A 213 3.37 -5.34 -8.75
C VAL A 213 4.24 -6.53 -8.35
N ASP A 214 5.51 -6.28 -8.05
CA ASP A 214 6.44 -7.34 -7.64
C ASP A 214 6.02 -8.00 -6.31
N ARG A 215 5.41 -7.25 -5.39
CA ARG A 215 4.87 -7.80 -4.13
C ARG A 215 3.67 -8.69 -4.37
N VAL A 216 2.75 -8.29 -5.25
CA VAL A 216 1.59 -9.11 -5.65
C VAL A 216 2.07 -10.38 -6.35
N CYS A 217 3.03 -10.28 -7.27
CA CYS A 217 3.63 -11.44 -7.92
C CYS A 217 4.27 -12.38 -6.88
N THR A 218 5.01 -11.84 -5.90
CA THR A 218 5.65 -12.64 -4.84
C THR A 218 4.61 -13.41 -4.04
N TRP A 219 3.54 -12.74 -3.63
CA TRP A 219 2.46 -13.35 -2.86
C TRP A 219 1.69 -14.41 -3.68
N LEU A 220 1.17 -14.06 -4.85
CA LEU A 220 0.32 -14.98 -5.63
C LEU A 220 1.13 -16.17 -6.21
N SER A 221 2.41 -16.02 -6.50
CA SER A 221 3.27 -17.14 -6.92
C SER A 221 3.77 -18.01 -5.76
N GLY A 222 3.66 -17.55 -4.51
CA GLY A 222 4.20 -18.24 -3.35
C GLY A 222 5.71 -18.14 -3.20
N ALA A 223 6.36 -17.20 -3.91
CA ALA A 223 7.79 -16.99 -3.82
C ALA A 223 8.21 -16.52 -2.42
N GLU A 224 9.36 -16.98 -1.92
CA GLU A 224 9.86 -16.60 -0.59
C GLU A 224 10.53 -15.22 -0.59
N HIS A 225 11.00 -14.77 -1.74
CA HIS A 225 11.76 -13.53 -1.86
C HIS A 225 11.41 -12.79 -3.15
N ILE A 226 11.19 -11.47 -3.07
CA ILE A 226 10.82 -10.60 -4.20
C ILE A 226 11.80 -10.67 -5.38
N ARG A 227 13.06 -11.05 -5.16
CA ARG A 227 14.06 -11.25 -6.23
C ARG A 227 13.77 -12.45 -7.14
N GLU A 228 12.88 -13.34 -6.73
CA GLU A 228 12.52 -14.55 -7.51
C GLU A 228 11.48 -14.25 -8.58
N VAL A 229 10.75 -13.13 -8.44
CA VAL A 229 9.67 -12.76 -9.35
C VAL A 229 10.06 -11.68 -10.37
N ILE A 230 11.30 -11.20 -10.32
CA ILE A 230 11.83 -10.23 -11.28
C ILE A 230 13.11 -10.75 -11.95
N PRO A 231 13.21 -10.71 -13.31
CA PRO A 231 14.37 -11.30 -14.02
C PRO A 231 15.72 -10.67 -13.67
N PHE A 232 15.74 -9.35 -13.43
CA PHE A 232 16.95 -8.57 -13.16
C PHE A 232 16.76 -7.70 -11.91
N PRO A 233 16.74 -8.31 -10.69
CA PRO A 233 16.48 -7.57 -9.47
C PRO A 233 17.60 -6.57 -9.18
N ARG A 234 17.21 -5.31 -8.93
CA ARG A 234 18.12 -4.24 -8.50
C ARG A 234 17.88 -3.91 -7.03
N ASP A 235 18.93 -3.91 -6.28
CA ASP A 235 18.94 -3.57 -4.85
C ASP A 235 20.13 -2.67 -4.51
N SER A 236 20.32 -2.35 -3.22
CA SER A 236 21.40 -1.48 -2.76
C SER A 236 22.84 -1.99 -3.09
N ARG A 237 23.00 -3.23 -3.56
CA ARG A 237 24.28 -3.87 -3.89
C ARG A 237 24.42 -4.21 -5.36
N ARG A 238 23.29 -4.40 -6.05
CA ARG A 238 23.25 -4.84 -7.45
C ARG A 238 22.41 -3.86 -8.27
N VAL A 239 23.06 -3.14 -9.17
CA VAL A 239 22.43 -2.16 -10.08
C VAL A 239 22.58 -2.55 -11.56
N THR A 240 23.34 -3.59 -11.83
CA THR A 240 23.54 -4.18 -13.18
C THR A 240 22.93 -5.57 -13.23
N PRO A 241 22.53 -6.05 -14.43
CA PRO A 241 22.06 -7.42 -14.63
C PRO A 241 23.02 -8.49 -14.16
#